data_e58c8eef56cd3b9c1284f721e8d9ec57
#
_entry.id   e58c8eef56cd3b9c1284f721e8d9ec57
#
_cell.length_a   1.000
_cell.length_b   1.000
_cell.length_c   1.000
_cell.angle_alpha   90.00
_cell.angle_beta   90.00
_cell.angle_gamma   90.00
#
_symmetry.space_group_name_H-M   'P 1'
#
loop_
_entity.id
_entity.type
_entity.pdbx_description
1 polymer ?
#
loop_
_entity_poly.entity_id
_entity_poly.type
_entity_poly.pdbx_seq_one_letter_code
_entity_poly.pdbx_strand_id
1 'polypeptide(L)'
;MHRPEWAMLLDLPTITPILTAIFGSSDYIARGGGGDFCLPGATEYQPLHSDSGDRREFNGVTFGSFRDDRNKLTLRDLPCPYVCCNFLMVDFTAINGPTRQIPATQNSPRELPRRSQEPEWMKLSTVCPAPAGSVLIRDVRAWHGGTPNLSQEVRAIPNAEFLAPWYR
;
A
#
# COMPACT_ATOMS: atom_id res chain seq x y z
N MET A 1 -10.55 -9.34 -11.23
CA MET A 1 -11.70 -8.42 -10.96
C MET A 1 -12.95 -8.74 -11.78
N HIS A 2 -13.13 -9.99 -12.18
CA HIS A 2 -14.29 -10.46 -12.95
C HIS A 2 -15.49 -10.86 -12.05
N ARG A 3 -15.32 -10.86 -10.73
CA ARG A 3 -16.37 -11.15 -9.77
C ARG A 3 -17.11 -9.87 -9.39
N PRO A 4 -18.45 -9.88 -9.31
CA PRO A 4 -19.25 -8.69 -8.96
C PRO A 4 -18.84 -8.06 -7.62
N GLU A 5 -18.51 -8.90 -6.64
CA GLU A 5 -18.07 -8.47 -5.31
C GLU A 5 -16.79 -7.66 -5.35
N TRP A 6 -15.90 -7.97 -6.32
CA TRP A 6 -14.67 -7.22 -6.52
C TRP A 6 -14.89 -5.98 -7.37
N ALA A 7 -15.74 -6.08 -8.38
CA ALA A 7 -16.07 -4.93 -9.24
C ALA A 7 -16.73 -3.80 -8.45
N MET A 8 -17.54 -4.14 -7.47
CA MET A 8 -18.17 -3.17 -6.55
C MET A 8 -17.13 -2.28 -5.84
N LEU A 9 -15.95 -2.80 -5.50
CA LEU A 9 -14.91 -2.04 -4.80
C LEU A 9 -14.25 -0.97 -5.68
N LEU A 10 -14.45 -1.00 -6.99
CA LEU A 10 -13.83 -0.07 -7.93
C LEU A 10 -14.58 1.26 -8.06
N ASP A 11 -15.85 1.28 -7.72
CA ASP A 11 -16.73 2.43 -7.92
C ASP A 11 -17.58 2.75 -6.67
N LEU A 12 -16.93 2.75 -5.52
CA LEU A 12 -17.58 3.12 -4.27
C LEU A 12 -17.77 4.64 -4.19
N PRO A 13 -19.00 5.13 -4.03
CA PRO A 13 -19.30 6.58 -4.02
C PRO A 13 -18.61 7.31 -2.85
N THR A 14 -18.19 6.61 -1.81
CA THR A 14 -17.42 7.15 -0.69
C THR A 14 -15.93 7.30 -0.98
N ILE A 15 -15.40 6.60 -1.99
CA ILE A 15 -13.97 6.55 -2.32
C ILE A 15 -13.64 7.37 -3.56
N THR A 16 -14.50 7.33 -4.58
CA THR A 16 -14.26 8.00 -5.86
C THR A 16 -13.99 9.51 -5.73
N PRO A 17 -14.65 10.29 -4.87
CA PRO A 17 -14.30 11.70 -4.67
C PRO A 17 -12.90 11.89 -4.06
N ILE A 18 -12.48 10.97 -3.19
CA ILE A 18 -11.15 11.01 -2.58
C ILE A 18 -10.08 10.73 -3.64
N LEU A 19 -10.29 9.71 -4.48
CA LEU A 19 -9.38 9.40 -5.59
C LEU A 19 -9.28 10.58 -6.56
N THR A 20 -10.40 11.20 -6.91
CA THR A 20 -10.42 12.40 -7.74
C THR A 20 -9.61 13.53 -7.13
N ALA A 21 -9.72 13.75 -5.82
CA ALA A 21 -8.92 14.76 -5.13
C ALA A 21 -7.43 14.43 -5.09
N ILE A 22 -7.07 13.15 -4.88
CA ILE A 22 -5.66 12.71 -4.87
C ILE A 22 -5.00 12.89 -6.25
N PHE A 23 -5.69 12.52 -7.32
CA PHE A 23 -5.15 12.56 -8.68
C PHE A 23 -5.39 13.89 -9.41
N GLY A 24 -6.23 14.75 -8.86
CA GLY A 24 -6.66 15.99 -9.52
C GLY A 24 -7.50 15.78 -10.78
N SER A 25 -8.02 14.57 -10.98
CA SER A 25 -8.80 14.17 -12.17
C SER A 25 -9.65 12.94 -11.85
N SER A 26 -10.76 12.79 -12.55
CA SER A 26 -11.58 11.57 -12.55
C SER A 26 -11.11 10.50 -13.57
N ASP A 27 -10.07 10.79 -14.37
CA ASP A 27 -9.57 9.90 -15.45
C ASP A 27 -8.58 8.86 -14.96
N TYR A 28 -8.52 8.61 -13.65
CA TYR A 28 -7.73 7.53 -13.08
C TYR A 28 -8.25 6.16 -13.53
N ILE A 29 -7.37 5.15 -13.52
CA ILE A 29 -7.69 3.82 -14.02
C ILE A 29 -7.56 2.78 -12.92
N ALA A 30 -8.58 1.94 -12.75
CA ALA A 30 -8.46 0.74 -11.95
C ALA A 30 -7.49 -0.24 -12.62
N ARG A 31 -6.33 -0.45 -12.00
CA ARG A 31 -5.27 -1.33 -12.52
C ARG A 31 -5.54 -2.80 -12.22
N GLY A 32 -5.92 -3.06 -11.00
CA GLY A 32 -6.00 -4.41 -10.50
C GLY A 32 -6.59 -4.46 -9.10
N GLY A 33 -6.58 -5.65 -8.56
CA GLY A 33 -6.97 -5.90 -7.19
C GLY A 33 -6.47 -7.26 -6.74
N GLY A 34 -6.33 -7.41 -5.47
CA GLY A 34 -5.86 -8.61 -4.80
C GLY A 34 -6.30 -8.59 -3.35
N GLY A 35 -5.47 -9.10 -2.48
CA GLY A 35 -5.72 -9.03 -1.05
C GLY A 35 -4.75 -9.87 -0.28
N ASP A 36 -4.62 -9.55 1.00
CA ASP A 36 -3.75 -10.23 1.92
C ASP A 36 -4.55 -10.90 3.03
N PHE A 37 -4.16 -12.11 3.33
CA PHE A 37 -4.63 -12.86 4.48
C PHE A 37 -3.49 -12.98 5.48
N CYS A 38 -3.72 -12.57 6.73
CA CYS A 38 -2.83 -12.84 7.82
C CYS A 38 -3.49 -13.90 8.71
N LEU A 39 -2.96 -15.11 8.66
CA LEU A 39 -3.52 -16.24 9.40
C LEU A 39 -3.15 -16.19 10.88
N PRO A 40 -3.95 -16.76 11.77
CA PRO A 40 -3.55 -17.00 13.15
C PRO A 40 -2.20 -17.69 13.24
N GLY A 41 -1.35 -17.25 14.19
CA GLY A 41 -0.02 -17.83 14.37
C GLY A 41 1.05 -17.27 13.45
N ALA A 42 0.77 -16.31 12.60
CA ALA A 42 1.78 -15.55 11.88
C ALA A 42 2.52 -14.65 12.87
N THR A 43 3.72 -15.05 13.32
CA THR A 43 4.49 -14.37 14.38
C THR A 43 5.52 -13.36 13.87
N GLU A 44 5.71 -13.32 12.55
CA GLU A 44 6.75 -12.52 11.94
C GLU A 44 6.22 -11.19 11.39
N TYR A 45 6.99 -10.13 11.61
CA TYR A 45 6.77 -8.88 10.89
C TYR A 45 7.18 -9.05 9.42
N GLN A 46 6.34 -8.63 8.51
CA GLN A 46 6.75 -8.45 7.13
C GLN A 46 7.82 -7.33 7.09
N PRO A 47 8.95 -7.51 6.38
CA PRO A 47 9.90 -6.42 6.17
C PRO A 47 9.20 -5.18 5.62
N LEU A 48 9.61 -4.00 6.06
CA LEU A 48 9.14 -2.76 5.44
C LEU A 48 9.50 -2.76 3.96
N HIS A 49 8.55 -2.36 3.15
CA HIS A 49 8.72 -2.25 1.71
C HIS A 49 7.87 -1.11 1.15
N SER A 50 8.10 -0.80 -0.08
CA SER A 50 7.29 0.06 -0.93
C SER A 50 6.87 -0.76 -2.14
N ASP A 51 5.63 -0.63 -2.61
CA ASP A 51 5.12 -1.39 -3.76
C ASP A 51 5.64 -0.83 -5.07
N SER A 52 6.13 0.41 -5.05
CA SER A 52 6.73 1.06 -6.21
C SER A 52 8.01 1.79 -5.80
N GLY A 53 9.12 1.34 -6.32
CA GLY A 53 10.43 1.97 -6.15
C GLY A 53 10.94 2.60 -7.43
N ASP A 54 11.93 3.49 -7.32
CA ASP A 54 12.56 4.13 -8.46
C ASP A 54 13.32 3.15 -9.34
N ARG A 55 13.81 2.07 -8.74
CA ARG A 55 14.60 1.04 -9.42
C ARG A 55 14.23 -0.35 -8.92
N ARG A 56 14.14 -1.28 -9.86
CA ARG A 56 14.02 -2.71 -9.58
C ARG A 56 15.15 -3.43 -10.29
N GLU A 57 15.83 -4.31 -9.59
CA GLU A 57 16.83 -5.19 -10.17
C GLU A 57 16.24 -6.57 -10.38
N PHE A 58 16.40 -7.11 -11.58
CA PHE A 58 16.03 -8.48 -11.92
C PHE A 58 17.09 -9.06 -12.83
N ASN A 59 17.71 -10.18 -12.41
CA ASN A 59 18.79 -10.86 -13.14
C ASN A 59 19.95 -9.93 -13.55
N GLY A 60 20.35 -9.02 -12.64
CA GLY A 60 21.43 -8.07 -12.89
C GLY A 60 21.07 -6.91 -13.80
N VAL A 61 19.80 -6.80 -14.22
CA VAL A 61 19.29 -5.67 -14.99
C VAL A 61 18.45 -4.78 -14.10
N THR A 62 18.79 -3.50 -14.05
CA THR A 62 18.03 -2.50 -13.29
C THR A 62 16.92 -1.93 -14.16
N PHE A 63 15.68 -2.07 -13.69
CA PHE A 63 14.50 -1.46 -14.30
C PHE A 63 14.03 -0.29 -13.44
N GLY A 64 13.84 0.87 -14.04
CA GLY A 64 13.14 1.99 -13.41
C GLY A 64 11.62 1.81 -13.53
N SER A 65 10.88 2.10 -12.48
CA SER A 65 9.42 2.25 -12.56
C SER A 65 9.04 3.59 -13.23
N PHE A 66 9.97 4.52 -13.27
CA PHE A 66 9.92 5.76 -14.00
C PHE A 66 11.26 5.96 -14.72
N ARG A 67 11.20 6.38 -15.99
CA ARG A 67 12.39 6.56 -16.82
C ARG A 67 12.61 8.04 -17.11
N ASP A 68 13.67 8.58 -16.53
CA ASP A 68 14.26 9.87 -16.93
C ASP A 68 15.65 9.62 -17.51
N ASP A 69 15.79 9.85 -18.82
CA ASP A 69 17.06 9.63 -19.55
C ASP A 69 18.21 10.51 -19.03
N ARG A 70 17.88 11.59 -18.33
CA ARG A 70 18.86 12.49 -17.69
C ARG A 70 19.22 12.09 -16.26
N ASN A 71 18.56 11.07 -15.70
CA ASN A 71 18.69 10.61 -14.32
C ASN A 71 18.55 11.73 -13.24
N LYS A 72 17.77 12.78 -13.55
CA LYS A 72 17.57 13.91 -12.65
C LYS A 72 16.30 13.79 -11.80
N LEU A 73 15.30 13.09 -12.34
CA LEU A 73 14.03 12.88 -11.67
C LEU A 73 13.86 11.40 -11.30
N THR A 74 13.23 11.19 -10.18
CA THR A 74 12.80 9.87 -9.70
C THR A 74 11.29 9.84 -9.54
N LEU A 75 10.72 8.68 -9.34
CA LEU A 75 9.28 8.55 -9.07
C LEU A 75 8.87 9.34 -7.80
N ARG A 76 9.81 9.58 -6.88
CA ARG A 76 9.57 10.36 -5.65
C ARG A 76 9.35 11.85 -5.91
N ASP A 77 9.88 12.36 -7.01
CA ASP A 77 9.78 13.78 -7.39
C ASP A 77 8.44 14.08 -8.10
N LEU A 78 7.69 13.05 -8.44
CA LEU A 78 6.43 13.15 -9.20
C LEU A 78 5.21 13.11 -8.26
N PRO A 79 4.04 13.56 -8.73
CA PRO A 79 2.77 13.35 -8.02
C PRO A 79 2.53 11.87 -7.72
N CYS A 80 1.54 11.55 -6.90
CA CYS A 80 1.20 10.16 -6.58
C CYS A 80 0.94 9.34 -7.85
N PRO A 81 1.73 8.28 -8.13
CA PRO A 81 1.59 7.50 -9.36
C PRO A 81 0.37 6.58 -9.33
N TYR A 82 0.16 5.93 -8.19
CA TYR A 82 -1.05 5.14 -7.93
C TYR A 82 -1.24 4.92 -6.44
N VAL A 83 -2.47 4.62 -6.08
CA VAL A 83 -2.84 4.27 -4.71
C VAL A 83 -3.33 2.84 -4.64
N CYS A 84 -3.13 2.24 -3.48
CA CYS A 84 -3.73 0.98 -3.08
C CYS A 84 -4.81 1.27 -2.02
N CYS A 85 -6.04 0.87 -2.30
CA CYS A 85 -7.16 0.92 -1.37
C CYS A 85 -7.32 -0.45 -0.73
N ASN A 86 -6.95 -0.58 0.55
CA ASN A 86 -7.13 -1.81 1.32
C ASN A 86 -8.45 -1.72 2.10
N PHE A 87 -9.36 -2.66 1.88
CA PHE A 87 -10.68 -2.72 2.52
C PHE A 87 -10.61 -3.66 3.73
N LEU A 88 -10.95 -3.16 4.91
CA LEU A 88 -10.90 -3.94 6.13
C LEU A 88 -12.14 -4.83 6.23
N MET A 89 -11.97 -6.14 6.15
CA MET A 89 -13.05 -7.12 6.30
C MET A 89 -13.34 -7.48 7.75
N VAL A 90 -12.42 -7.15 8.65
CA VAL A 90 -12.51 -7.31 10.10
C VAL A 90 -11.98 -6.06 10.79
N ASP A 91 -12.34 -5.86 12.03
CA ASP A 91 -11.75 -4.78 12.83
C ASP A 91 -10.23 -4.98 12.91
N PHE A 92 -9.46 -3.92 12.74
CA PHE A 92 -8.05 -3.93 13.07
C PHE A 92 -7.85 -3.67 14.55
N THR A 93 -7.21 -4.63 15.21
CA THR A 93 -6.82 -4.56 16.62
C THR A 93 -5.30 -4.66 16.74
N ALA A 94 -4.75 -4.35 17.89
CA ALA A 94 -3.32 -4.42 18.12
C ALA A 94 -2.71 -5.83 17.95
N ILE A 95 -3.54 -6.88 17.96
CA ILE A 95 -3.08 -8.28 18.01
C ILE A 95 -3.43 -9.10 16.77
N ASN A 96 -4.30 -8.61 15.87
CA ASN A 96 -4.75 -9.42 14.72
C ASN A 96 -3.99 -9.14 13.41
N GLY A 97 -2.79 -8.61 13.51
CA GLY A 97 -1.94 -8.35 12.34
C GLY A 97 -2.34 -7.11 11.54
N PRO A 98 -2.61 -5.95 12.20
CA PRO A 98 -2.93 -4.72 11.47
C PRO A 98 -1.73 -4.31 10.60
N THR A 99 -2.01 -3.68 9.48
CA THR A 99 -0.93 -3.16 8.62
C THR A 99 -0.25 -1.98 9.29
N ARG A 100 1.08 -1.96 9.32
CA ARG A 100 1.85 -0.79 9.72
C ARG A 100 2.12 0.11 8.52
N GLN A 101 2.07 1.42 8.75
CA GLN A 101 2.30 2.45 7.75
C GLN A 101 3.28 3.47 8.32
N ILE A 102 4.31 3.82 7.56
CA ILE A 102 5.30 4.82 8.00
C ILE A 102 4.99 6.15 7.29
N PRO A 103 4.40 7.11 8.01
CA PRO A 103 3.99 8.38 7.40
C PRO A 103 5.16 9.15 6.77
N ALA A 104 4.87 9.92 5.73
CA ALA A 104 5.80 10.80 5.03
C ALA A 104 7.00 10.09 4.39
N THR A 105 6.88 8.80 4.08
CA THR A 105 7.96 8.05 3.43
C THR A 105 7.82 7.91 1.92
N GLN A 106 6.67 8.27 1.35
CA GLN A 106 6.41 8.18 -0.09
C GLN A 106 7.40 8.99 -0.95
N ASN A 107 7.91 10.10 -0.42
CA ASN A 107 8.92 10.96 -1.08
C ASN A 107 10.27 10.92 -0.35
N SER A 108 10.47 9.96 0.56
CA SER A 108 11.71 9.90 1.35
C SER A 108 12.89 9.54 0.46
N PRO A 109 13.99 10.30 0.50
CA PRO A 109 15.23 9.93 -0.15
C PRO A 109 16.00 8.84 0.61
N ARG A 110 15.53 8.47 1.81
CA ARG A 110 16.17 7.45 2.64
C ARG A 110 15.92 6.06 2.08
N GLU A 111 16.89 5.19 2.26
CA GLU A 111 16.70 3.78 2.00
C GLU A 111 15.83 3.12 3.07
N LEU A 112 15.13 2.07 2.66
CA LEU A 112 14.38 1.22 3.58
C LEU A 112 15.32 0.62 4.62
N PRO A 113 15.01 0.72 5.92
CA PRO A 113 15.83 0.08 6.94
C PRO A 113 15.77 -1.44 6.81
N ARG A 114 16.89 -2.11 7.04
CA ARG A 114 16.89 -3.56 7.22
C ARG A 114 16.09 -3.91 8.48
N ARG A 115 15.44 -5.07 8.50
CA ARG A 115 14.63 -5.54 9.64
C ARG A 115 15.36 -5.43 11.00
N SER A 116 16.66 -5.71 11.03
CA SER A 116 17.49 -5.60 12.23
C SER A 116 17.80 -4.15 12.65
N GLN A 117 17.53 -3.19 11.78
CA GLN A 117 17.79 -1.76 11.98
C GLN A 117 16.50 -0.96 12.10
N GLU A 118 15.34 -1.60 11.98
CA GLU A 118 14.05 -0.93 12.13
C GLU A 118 13.88 -0.40 13.56
N PRO A 119 13.67 0.91 13.77
CA PRO A 119 13.35 1.46 15.07
C PRO A 119 12.02 0.87 15.58
N GLU A 120 11.90 0.72 16.89
CA GLU A 120 10.70 0.13 17.51
C GLU A 120 9.41 0.89 17.15
N TRP A 121 9.46 2.21 17.06
CA TRP A 121 8.30 3.00 16.68
C TRP A 121 7.75 2.64 15.28
N MET A 122 8.59 2.19 14.34
CA MET A 122 8.15 1.74 13.02
C MET A 122 7.38 0.41 13.10
N LYS A 123 7.70 -0.45 14.04
CA LYS A 123 6.94 -1.67 14.30
C LYS A 123 5.57 -1.36 14.88
N LEU A 124 5.50 -0.34 15.73
CA LEU A 124 4.29 0.09 16.42
C LEU A 124 3.41 1.05 15.60
N SER A 125 3.89 1.54 14.45
CA SER A 125 3.16 2.48 13.58
C SER A 125 2.06 1.77 12.79
N THR A 126 1.12 1.16 13.48
CA THR A 126 0.01 0.39 12.91
C THR A 126 -1.25 1.22 12.71
N VAL A 127 -2.06 0.82 11.73
CA VAL A 127 -3.38 1.41 11.47
C VAL A 127 -4.41 0.68 12.34
N CYS A 128 -4.36 0.94 13.65
CA CYS A 128 -5.33 0.40 14.61
C CYS A 128 -5.54 1.35 15.79
N PRO A 129 -6.73 1.35 16.44
CA PRO A 129 -7.89 0.58 16.02
C PRO A 129 -8.57 1.17 14.77
N ALA A 130 -9.10 0.29 13.90
CA ALA A 130 -9.91 0.70 12.78
C ALA A 130 -11.04 -0.33 12.58
N PRO A 131 -12.31 0.08 12.45
CA PRO A 131 -13.42 -0.85 12.33
C PRO A 131 -13.48 -1.51 10.95
N ALA A 132 -14.09 -2.69 10.87
CA ALA A 132 -14.46 -3.33 9.63
C ALA A 132 -15.29 -2.37 8.76
N GLY A 133 -15.13 -2.46 7.44
CA GLY A 133 -15.73 -1.51 6.50
C GLY A 133 -14.91 -0.23 6.30
N SER A 134 -13.85 0.01 7.09
CA SER A 134 -12.90 1.08 6.82
C SER A 134 -12.09 0.78 5.56
N VAL A 135 -11.60 1.83 4.91
CA VAL A 135 -10.63 1.73 3.82
C VAL A 135 -9.35 2.47 4.17
N LEU A 136 -8.22 1.82 3.98
CA LEU A 136 -6.91 2.44 4.02
C LEU A 136 -6.49 2.78 2.60
N ILE A 137 -6.42 4.08 2.29
CA ILE A 137 -5.94 4.58 1.00
C ILE A 137 -4.48 4.97 1.16
N ARG A 138 -3.62 4.30 0.43
CA ARG A 138 -2.17 4.42 0.58
C ARG A 138 -1.49 4.75 -0.74
N ASP A 139 -0.64 5.78 -0.73
CA ASP A 139 0.36 5.96 -1.79
C ASP A 139 1.31 4.75 -1.75
N VAL A 140 1.45 4.08 -2.88
CA VAL A 140 2.20 2.81 -2.98
C VAL A 140 3.69 2.96 -2.73
N ARG A 141 4.22 4.17 -2.77
CA ARG A 141 5.61 4.49 -2.44
C ARG A 141 5.85 4.52 -0.93
N ALA A 142 4.79 4.73 -0.12
CA ALA A 142 4.92 4.78 1.34
C ALA A 142 5.36 3.43 1.90
N TRP A 143 6.30 3.48 2.85
CA TRP A 143 6.80 2.26 3.50
C TRP A 143 5.74 1.65 4.39
N HIS A 144 5.55 0.35 4.24
CA HIS A 144 4.55 -0.39 4.97
C HIS A 144 4.92 -1.86 5.13
N GLY A 145 4.10 -2.58 5.87
CA GLY A 145 4.26 -4.02 6.05
C GLY A 145 3.20 -4.60 6.98
N GLY A 146 3.02 -5.91 6.94
CA GLY A 146 2.19 -6.64 7.88
C GLY A 146 2.85 -6.76 9.25
N THR A 147 2.02 -6.90 10.27
CA THR A 147 2.44 -7.21 11.64
C THR A 147 1.98 -8.61 12.05
N PRO A 148 2.51 -9.19 13.13
CA PRO A 148 2.10 -10.50 13.61
C PRO A 148 0.60 -10.57 13.89
N ASN A 149 -0.02 -11.71 13.57
CA ASN A 149 -1.38 -12.04 13.98
C ASN A 149 -1.34 -13.01 15.17
N LEU A 150 -1.48 -12.45 16.35
CA LEU A 150 -1.49 -13.18 17.63
C LEU A 150 -2.93 -13.52 18.08
N SER A 151 -3.93 -13.20 17.25
CA SER A 151 -5.32 -13.56 17.49
C SER A 151 -5.66 -14.95 16.99
N GLN A 152 -6.90 -15.37 17.17
CA GLN A 152 -7.43 -16.62 16.62
C GLN A 152 -8.23 -16.40 15.31
N GLU A 153 -8.23 -15.19 14.77
CA GLU A 153 -9.01 -14.80 13.61
C GLU A 153 -8.14 -14.55 12.39
N VAL A 154 -8.68 -14.82 11.20
CA VAL A 154 -8.03 -14.45 9.95
C VAL A 154 -8.23 -12.95 9.70
N ARG A 155 -7.15 -12.21 9.53
CA ARG A 155 -7.21 -10.82 9.09
C ARG A 155 -7.17 -10.78 7.57
N ALA A 156 -8.28 -10.40 6.95
CA ALA A 156 -8.43 -10.30 5.50
C ALA A 156 -8.57 -8.83 5.08
N ILE A 157 -7.78 -8.42 4.07
CA ILE A 157 -7.84 -7.10 3.45
C ILE A 157 -7.78 -7.23 1.92
N PRO A 158 -8.92 -7.40 1.24
CA PRO A 158 -8.96 -7.22 -0.20
C PRO A 158 -8.52 -5.81 -0.57
N ASN A 159 -7.96 -5.65 -1.75
CA ASN A 159 -7.51 -4.35 -2.23
C ASN A 159 -7.93 -4.08 -3.68
N ALA A 160 -7.96 -2.81 -4.03
CA ALA A 160 -8.04 -2.31 -5.38
C ALA A 160 -6.97 -1.24 -5.60
N GLU A 161 -6.35 -1.25 -6.77
CA GLU A 161 -5.29 -0.31 -7.14
C GLU A 161 -5.78 0.62 -8.25
N PHE A 162 -5.45 1.91 -8.11
CA PHE A 162 -5.84 2.95 -9.02
C PHE A 162 -4.63 3.76 -9.48
N LEU A 163 -4.42 3.80 -10.80
CA LEU A 163 -3.33 4.56 -11.42
C LEU A 163 -3.75 6.01 -11.68
N ALA A 164 -2.82 6.92 -11.48
CA ALA A 164 -2.96 8.30 -11.93
C ALA A 164 -3.05 8.37 -13.47
N PRO A 165 -3.74 9.38 -14.04
CA PRO A 165 -3.88 9.52 -15.49
C PRO A 165 -2.55 9.61 -16.25
N TRP A 166 -1.51 10.13 -15.60
CA TRP A 166 -0.17 10.29 -16.18
C TRP A 166 0.72 9.04 -16.06
N TYR A 167 0.32 8.08 -15.20
CA TYR A 167 1.12 6.86 -14.93
C TYR A 167 0.51 5.66 -15.64
N ARG A 168 0.61 5.64 -16.96
CA ARG A 168 0.06 4.59 -17.85
C ARG A 168 1.15 3.82 -18.55
#